data_23f5ce94b8e9885d8ffbfdeb5408d3f6
#
_entry.id   23f5ce94b8e9885d8ffbfdeb5408d3f6
#
_cell.length_a   1.000
_cell.length_b   1.000
_cell.length_c   1.000
_cell.angle_alpha   90.00
_cell.angle_beta   90.00
_cell.angle_gamma   90.00
#
_symmetry.space_group_name_H-M   'P 1'
#
loop_
_entity.id
_entity.type
_entity.pdbx_description
1 polymer ?
#
loop_
_entity_poly.entity_id
_entity_poly.type
_entity_poly.pdbx_seq_one_letter_code
_entity_poly.pdbx_strand_id
1 'polypeptide(L)'
;MNKSIRLIIADDHPMVREGLKVSLENEGLTVVADVSNGEEALAAAAELKPDVVLLDISMPVMNGLEACAAFRERFPGIRLLIITMHDEREYILKVVQAGAAGYVLKDAPPEELILAVQTVCQGGTYFSSSVARTLFSDLGNNSRSNNSTEDILSPREEDVLALLAEGMGNKEIARELDISVRTVEAHRLKIKQKLGISNSAGLIRYALDNGVVRR
;
A
#
# COMPACT_ATOMS: atom_id res chain seq x y z
N MET A 1 24.56 -9.01 26.78
CA MET A 1 24.62 -7.74 26.05
C MET A 1 23.67 -7.87 24.87
N ASN A 2 22.58 -7.11 24.83
CA ASN A 2 21.69 -7.09 23.67
C ASN A 2 22.48 -6.46 22.51
N LYS A 3 22.68 -7.20 21.43
CA LYS A 3 23.33 -6.70 20.22
C LYS A 3 22.40 -5.63 19.62
N SER A 4 22.91 -4.40 19.39
CA SER A 4 22.14 -3.36 18.72
C SER A 4 21.74 -3.84 17.31
N ILE A 5 20.48 -3.61 16.92
CA ILE A 5 19.97 -3.93 15.59
C ILE A 5 20.67 -3.01 14.59
N ARG A 6 21.23 -3.61 13.54
CA ARG A 6 21.96 -2.91 12.46
C ARG A 6 21.05 -2.70 11.27
N LEU A 7 20.96 -1.45 10.81
CA LEU A 7 20.03 -1.01 9.78
C LEU A 7 20.74 -0.39 8.59
N ILE A 8 20.20 -0.61 7.40
CA ILE A 8 20.43 0.23 6.22
C ILE A 8 19.14 0.99 5.93
N ILE A 9 19.25 2.27 5.57
CA ILE A 9 18.15 3.12 5.10
C ILE A 9 18.35 3.36 3.61
N ALA A 10 17.37 3.01 2.78
CA ALA A 10 17.37 3.28 1.35
C ALA A 10 16.16 4.15 0.99
N ASP A 11 16.41 5.40 0.62
CA ASP A 11 15.39 6.40 0.26
C ASP A 11 16.07 7.45 -0.62
N ASP A 12 15.44 7.93 -1.67
CA ASP A 12 16.03 8.92 -2.57
C ASP A 12 15.98 10.36 -2.03
N HIS A 13 15.23 10.60 -0.93
CA HIS A 13 15.09 11.91 -0.31
C HIS A 13 16.09 12.11 0.86
N PRO A 14 17.15 12.94 0.71
CA PRO A 14 18.18 13.10 1.76
C PRO A 14 17.63 13.55 3.12
N MET A 15 16.64 14.43 3.13
CA MET A 15 16.03 14.93 4.38
C MET A 15 15.27 13.83 5.13
N VAL A 16 14.63 12.91 4.39
CA VAL A 16 13.93 11.76 4.98
C VAL A 16 14.95 10.81 5.59
N ARG A 17 16.03 10.48 4.86
CA ARG A 17 17.09 9.61 5.39
C ARG A 17 17.70 10.15 6.67
N GLU A 18 18.05 11.46 6.71
CA GLU A 18 18.61 12.09 7.90
C GLU A 18 17.64 12.04 9.09
N GLY A 19 16.36 12.36 8.86
CA GLY A 19 15.32 12.31 9.89
C GLY A 19 15.13 10.89 10.47
N LEU A 20 15.06 9.89 9.59
CA LEU A 20 14.96 8.49 9.99
C LEU A 20 16.18 8.04 10.78
N LYS A 21 17.39 8.40 10.32
CA LYS A 21 18.64 8.06 10.99
C LYS A 21 18.69 8.61 12.42
N VAL A 22 18.44 9.90 12.58
CA VAL A 22 18.41 10.54 13.90
C VAL A 22 17.36 9.87 14.80
N SER A 23 16.17 9.62 14.29
CA SER A 23 15.09 8.99 15.06
C SER A 23 15.47 7.57 15.53
N LEU A 24 16.03 6.76 14.66
CA LEU A 24 16.39 5.37 14.96
C LEU A 24 17.61 5.29 15.92
N GLU A 25 18.63 6.13 15.72
CA GLU A 25 19.81 6.16 16.56
C GLU A 25 19.51 6.64 17.98
N ASN A 26 18.57 7.57 18.17
CA ASN A 26 18.10 8.01 19.49
C ASN A 26 17.47 6.87 20.31
N GLU A 27 16.94 5.85 19.64
CA GLU A 27 16.35 4.66 20.27
C GLU A 27 17.33 3.48 20.39
N GLY A 28 18.63 3.75 20.19
CA GLY A 28 19.69 2.76 20.38
C GLY A 28 19.85 1.76 19.23
N LEU A 29 19.24 2.02 18.09
CA LEU A 29 19.46 1.28 16.86
C LEU A 29 20.73 1.80 16.15
N THR A 30 21.36 1.00 15.29
CA THR A 30 22.59 1.40 14.61
C THR A 30 22.37 1.48 13.11
N VAL A 31 22.36 2.68 12.53
CA VAL A 31 22.33 2.87 11.08
C VAL A 31 23.73 2.70 10.53
N VAL A 32 23.97 1.60 9.79
CA VAL A 32 25.30 1.24 9.26
C VAL A 32 25.55 1.82 7.87
N ALA A 33 24.50 2.18 7.14
CA ALA A 33 24.57 2.93 5.88
C ALA A 33 23.23 3.62 5.61
N ASP A 34 23.29 4.72 4.87
CA ASP A 34 22.15 5.39 4.25
C ASP A 34 22.46 5.61 2.77
N VAL A 35 21.53 5.19 1.90
CA VAL A 35 21.74 5.11 0.45
C VAL A 35 20.54 5.64 -0.30
N SER A 36 20.69 5.92 -1.61
CA SER A 36 19.68 6.63 -2.40
C SER A 36 18.86 5.75 -3.36
N ASN A 37 19.20 4.48 -3.50
CA ASN A 37 18.54 3.55 -4.41
C ASN A 37 18.77 2.08 -4.03
N GLY A 38 18.05 1.17 -4.71
CA GLY A 38 18.10 -0.26 -4.42
C GLY A 38 19.43 -0.93 -4.76
N GLU A 39 20.15 -0.47 -5.78
CA GLU A 39 21.47 -1.04 -6.14
C GLU A 39 22.49 -0.75 -5.05
N GLU A 40 22.56 0.49 -4.58
CA GLU A 40 23.41 0.89 -3.46
C GLU A 40 23.05 0.11 -2.18
N ALA A 41 21.75 -0.11 -1.93
CA ALA A 41 21.30 -0.90 -0.79
C ALA A 41 21.79 -2.35 -0.86
N LEU A 42 21.73 -2.99 -2.02
CA LEU A 42 22.25 -4.34 -2.22
C LEU A 42 23.77 -4.41 -2.05
N ALA A 43 24.51 -3.44 -2.58
CA ALA A 43 25.96 -3.35 -2.42
C ALA A 43 26.37 -3.19 -0.95
N ALA A 44 25.73 -2.24 -0.25
CA ALA A 44 25.96 -2.01 1.17
C ALA A 44 25.60 -3.24 2.03
N ALA A 45 24.50 -3.92 1.70
CA ALA A 45 24.08 -5.12 2.42
C ALA A 45 25.07 -6.28 2.28
N ALA A 46 25.69 -6.45 1.11
CA ALA A 46 26.72 -7.47 0.87
C ALA A 46 27.93 -7.26 1.78
N GLU A 47 28.36 -6.02 1.96
CA GLU A 47 29.53 -5.65 2.76
C GLU A 47 29.21 -5.61 4.26
N LEU A 48 28.13 -4.90 4.63
CA LEU A 48 27.85 -4.53 6.02
C LEU A 48 26.99 -5.56 6.77
N LYS A 49 26.27 -6.44 6.06
CA LYS A 49 25.42 -7.50 6.63
C LYS A 49 24.47 -6.96 7.72
N PRO A 50 23.54 -6.09 7.37
CA PRO A 50 22.57 -5.54 8.32
C PRO A 50 21.59 -6.63 8.78
N ASP A 51 20.90 -6.38 9.89
CA ASP A 51 19.80 -7.20 10.37
C ASP A 51 18.50 -6.84 9.61
N VAL A 52 18.29 -5.53 9.32
CA VAL A 52 17.11 -4.99 8.67
C VAL A 52 17.51 -3.96 7.60
N VAL A 53 16.79 -3.90 6.49
CA VAL A 53 16.85 -2.81 5.51
C VAL A 53 15.50 -2.09 5.48
N LEU A 54 15.51 -0.78 5.76
CA LEU A 54 14.39 0.11 5.49
C LEU A 54 14.47 0.52 4.03
N LEU A 55 13.39 0.34 3.28
CA LEU A 55 13.42 0.45 1.83
C LEU A 55 12.23 1.27 1.33
N ASP A 56 12.47 2.43 0.73
CA ASP A 56 11.42 3.15 0.02
C ASP A 56 11.06 2.44 -1.29
N ILE A 57 9.81 2.59 -1.72
CA ILE A 57 9.34 2.03 -2.99
C ILE A 57 9.82 2.89 -4.16
N SER A 58 9.71 4.21 -4.03
CA SER A 58 9.92 5.16 -5.13
C SER A 58 11.35 5.68 -5.16
N MET A 59 12.27 4.89 -5.69
CA MET A 59 13.67 5.26 -5.84
C MET A 59 14.12 5.18 -7.30
N PRO A 60 15.10 6.01 -7.73
CA PRO A 60 15.71 5.91 -9.05
C PRO A 60 16.58 4.67 -9.20
N VAL A 61 17.02 4.35 -10.41
CA VAL A 61 17.94 3.27 -10.78
C VAL A 61 17.33 1.89 -10.52
N MET A 62 17.08 1.55 -9.26
CA MET A 62 16.38 0.33 -8.82
C MET A 62 15.37 0.73 -7.75
N ASN A 63 14.10 0.52 -8.03
CA ASN A 63 13.01 0.80 -7.10
C ASN A 63 12.91 -0.25 -5.97
N GLY A 64 12.11 0.07 -4.94
CA GLY A 64 12.00 -0.80 -3.77
C GLY A 64 11.40 -2.18 -4.05
N LEU A 65 10.51 -2.31 -5.04
CA LEU A 65 9.95 -3.63 -5.41
C LEU A 65 10.99 -4.52 -6.08
N GLU A 66 11.77 -3.96 -7.00
CA GLU A 66 12.88 -4.65 -7.65
C GLU A 66 13.94 -5.04 -6.63
N ALA A 67 14.29 -4.12 -5.73
CA ALA A 67 15.21 -4.39 -4.64
C ALA A 67 14.71 -5.49 -3.71
N CYS A 68 13.43 -5.50 -3.32
CA CYS A 68 12.83 -6.58 -2.51
C CYS A 68 13.03 -7.96 -3.15
N ALA A 69 12.77 -8.09 -4.45
CA ALA A 69 12.95 -9.35 -5.16
C ALA A 69 14.43 -9.79 -5.15
N ALA A 70 15.35 -8.87 -5.42
CA ALA A 70 16.79 -9.12 -5.40
C ALA A 70 17.32 -9.48 -4.00
N PHE A 71 16.85 -8.81 -2.96
CA PHE A 71 17.19 -9.12 -1.56
C PHE A 71 16.74 -10.51 -1.16
N ARG A 72 15.51 -10.90 -1.52
CA ARG A 72 14.98 -12.23 -1.21
C ARG A 72 15.81 -13.34 -1.84
N GLU A 73 16.32 -13.13 -3.05
CA GLU A 73 17.14 -14.09 -3.77
C GLU A 73 18.57 -14.15 -3.20
N ARG A 74 19.20 -12.99 -2.98
CA ARG A 74 20.62 -12.88 -2.65
C ARG A 74 20.92 -12.87 -1.16
N PHE A 75 19.99 -12.36 -0.35
CA PHE A 75 20.18 -12.14 1.10
C PHE A 75 18.95 -12.57 1.93
N PRO A 76 18.53 -13.85 1.89
CA PRO A 76 17.28 -14.32 2.54
C PRO A 76 17.27 -14.16 4.08
N GLY A 77 18.43 -13.92 4.69
CA GLY A 77 18.54 -13.67 6.13
C GLY A 77 18.33 -12.21 6.55
N ILE A 78 18.33 -11.26 5.60
CA ILE A 78 18.10 -9.84 5.88
C ILE A 78 16.59 -9.56 5.85
N ARG A 79 16.08 -8.86 6.85
CA ARG A 79 14.67 -8.48 6.93
C ARG A 79 14.41 -7.18 6.20
N LEU A 80 13.36 -7.15 5.39
CA LEU A 80 12.98 -5.96 4.63
C LEU A 80 11.75 -5.33 5.25
N LEU A 81 11.85 -4.05 5.60
CA LEU A 81 10.75 -3.21 6.07
C LEU A 81 10.55 -2.07 5.07
N ILE A 82 9.42 -2.07 4.39
CA ILE A 82 9.08 -0.99 3.46
C ILE A 82 8.62 0.23 4.25
N ILE A 83 9.15 1.39 3.85
CA ILE A 83 8.74 2.70 4.37
C ILE A 83 8.44 3.62 3.19
N THR A 84 7.20 4.08 3.03
CA THR A 84 6.77 4.79 1.82
C THR A 84 5.59 5.72 2.08
N MET A 85 5.31 6.64 1.15
CA MET A 85 4.09 7.48 1.15
C MET A 85 2.89 6.77 0.50
N HIS A 86 3.09 5.63 -0.15
CA HIS A 86 2.01 4.91 -0.83
C HIS A 86 1.17 4.11 0.16
N ASP A 87 -0.14 4.27 0.11
CA ASP A 87 -1.13 3.51 0.92
C ASP A 87 -2.09 2.68 0.05
N GLU A 88 -1.88 2.70 -1.28
CA GLU A 88 -2.71 1.99 -2.22
C GLU A 88 -2.49 0.47 -2.11
N ARG A 89 -3.60 -0.24 -2.07
CA ARG A 89 -3.64 -1.71 -1.91
C ARG A 89 -2.76 -2.47 -2.90
N GLU A 90 -2.68 -2.01 -4.13
CA GLU A 90 -1.89 -2.66 -5.18
C GLU A 90 -0.40 -2.70 -4.84
N TYR A 91 0.15 -1.59 -4.31
CA TYR A 91 1.54 -1.53 -3.86
C TYR A 91 1.78 -2.43 -2.65
N ILE A 92 0.87 -2.40 -1.68
CA ILE A 92 0.98 -3.23 -0.48
C ILE A 92 1.01 -4.71 -0.86
N LEU A 93 0.11 -5.16 -1.75
CA LEU A 93 0.07 -6.55 -2.21
C LEU A 93 1.34 -6.95 -2.96
N LYS A 94 1.87 -6.10 -3.84
CA LYS A 94 3.13 -6.36 -4.56
C LYS A 94 4.30 -6.52 -3.60
N VAL A 95 4.38 -5.67 -2.57
CA VAL A 95 5.41 -5.71 -1.54
C VAL A 95 5.34 -6.99 -0.71
N VAL A 96 4.14 -7.39 -0.29
CA VAL A 96 3.92 -8.65 0.45
C VAL A 96 4.33 -9.86 -0.41
N GLN A 97 3.94 -9.88 -1.68
CA GLN A 97 4.31 -10.94 -2.62
C GLN A 97 5.83 -10.97 -2.90
N ALA A 98 6.48 -9.81 -2.93
CA ALA A 98 7.91 -9.70 -3.04
C ALA A 98 8.68 -10.23 -1.79
N GLY A 99 7.98 -10.45 -0.67
CA GLY A 99 8.53 -11.06 0.54
C GLY A 99 9.05 -10.07 1.58
N ALA A 100 8.59 -8.82 1.56
CA ALA A 100 8.87 -7.88 2.63
C ALA A 100 8.28 -8.37 3.97
N ALA A 101 9.02 -8.17 5.05
CA ALA A 101 8.59 -8.55 6.40
C ALA A 101 7.68 -7.50 7.04
N GLY A 102 7.60 -6.29 6.46
CA GLY A 102 6.71 -5.27 6.98
C GLY A 102 6.51 -4.08 6.05
N TYR A 103 5.52 -3.25 6.41
CA TYR A 103 5.12 -2.06 5.67
C TYR A 103 4.67 -0.96 6.62
N VAL A 104 5.31 0.20 6.55
CA VAL A 104 5.02 1.38 7.36
C VAL A 104 4.90 2.59 6.45
N LEU A 105 3.98 3.49 6.72
CA LEU A 105 3.89 4.77 6.03
C LEU A 105 4.89 5.77 6.59
N LYS A 106 5.43 6.65 5.73
CA LYS A 106 6.42 7.67 6.14
C LYS A 106 5.84 8.74 7.09
N ASP A 107 4.52 8.88 7.13
CA ASP A 107 3.80 9.77 8.06
C ASP A 107 3.44 9.11 9.41
N ALA A 108 3.83 7.84 9.60
CA ALA A 108 3.63 7.14 10.85
C ALA A 108 4.48 7.77 11.98
N PRO A 109 3.98 7.73 13.23
CA PRO A 109 4.76 8.17 14.38
C PRO A 109 6.10 7.42 14.51
N PRO A 110 7.18 8.07 14.97
CA PRO A 110 8.48 7.42 15.13
C PRO A 110 8.45 6.13 15.94
N GLU A 111 7.62 6.08 16.98
CA GLU A 111 7.44 4.92 17.85
C GLU A 111 6.91 3.69 17.08
N GLU A 112 6.06 3.94 16.07
CA GLU A 112 5.52 2.89 15.21
C GLU A 112 6.62 2.29 14.32
N LEU A 113 7.49 3.11 13.76
CA LEU A 113 8.62 2.65 12.97
C LEU A 113 9.59 1.79 13.81
N ILE A 114 9.88 2.23 15.03
CA ILE A 114 10.77 1.51 15.95
C ILE A 114 10.18 0.15 16.29
N LEU A 115 8.88 0.11 16.63
CA LEU A 115 8.17 -1.14 16.89
C LEU A 115 8.20 -2.08 15.67
N ALA A 116 8.01 -1.53 14.46
CA ALA A 116 8.09 -2.30 13.22
C ALA A 116 9.47 -2.91 13.02
N VAL A 117 10.54 -2.13 13.18
CA VAL A 117 11.93 -2.61 13.08
C VAL A 117 12.22 -3.73 14.08
N GLN A 118 11.83 -3.55 15.34
CA GLN A 118 12.03 -4.57 16.37
C GLN A 118 11.27 -5.85 16.07
N THR A 119 10.01 -5.73 15.61
CA THR A 119 9.16 -6.86 15.26
C THR A 119 9.74 -7.67 14.11
N VAL A 120 10.14 -7.02 13.01
CA VAL A 120 10.69 -7.72 11.84
C VAL A 120 12.05 -8.33 12.14
N CYS A 121 12.89 -7.67 12.93
CA CYS A 121 14.18 -8.20 13.37
C CYS A 121 14.03 -9.49 14.17
N GLN A 122 12.98 -9.62 14.98
CA GLN A 122 12.65 -10.83 15.74
C GLN A 122 12.02 -11.94 14.88
N GLY A 123 11.88 -11.72 13.58
CA GLY A 123 11.29 -12.69 12.66
C GLY A 123 9.78 -12.58 12.49
N GLY A 124 9.14 -11.59 13.13
CA GLY A 124 7.74 -11.25 12.93
C GLY A 124 7.47 -10.52 11.62
N THR A 125 6.20 -10.20 11.40
CA THR A 125 5.73 -9.31 10.33
C THR A 125 5.04 -8.10 10.95
N TYR A 126 5.20 -6.92 10.31
CA TYR A 126 4.59 -5.70 10.78
C TYR A 126 3.88 -4.95 9.65
N PHE A 127 2.61 -4.66 9.85
CA PHE A 127 1.82 -3.79 8.97
C PHE A 127 1.14 -2.74 9.83
N SER A 128 1.32 -1.45 9.50
CA SER A 128 0.63 -0.38 10.20
C SER A 128 -0.89 -0.60 10.20
N SER A 129 -1.59 -0.04 11.16
CA SER A 129 -3.04 -0.23 11.29
C SER A 129 -3.83 0.24 10.05
N SER A 130 -3.32 1.28 9.36
CA SER A 130 -3.89 1.77 8.09
C SER A 130 -3.66 0.77 6.96
N VAL A 131 -2.46 0.26 6.82
CA VAL A 131 -2.07 -0.75 5.84
C VAL A 131 -2.82 -2.07 6.06
N ALA A 132 -2.91 -2.51 7.32
CA ALA A 132 -3.67 -3.70 7.67
C ALA A 132 -5.15 -3.56 7.28
N ARG A 133 -5.78 -2.41 7.56
CA ARG A 133 -7.16 -2.15 7.10
C ARG A 133 -7.29 -2.23 5.59
N THR A 134 -6.37 -1.65 4.83
CA THR A 134 -6.37 -1.71 3.37
C THR A 134 -6.21 -3.14 2.84
N LEU A 135 -5.37 -3.97 3.47
CA LEU A 135 -5.21 -5.38 3.12
C LEU A 135 -6.43 -6.23 3.45
N PHE A 136 -7.04 -6.01 4.63
CA PHE A 136 -8.11 -6.85 5.17
C PHE A 136 -9.51 -6.30 4.92
N SER A 137 -9.66 -5.15 4.25
CA SER A 137 -10.97 -4.59 3.90
C SER A 137 -11.86 -5.57 3.13
N ASP A 138 -11.26 -6.46 2.34
CA ASP A 138 -12.00 -7.49 1.60
C ASP A 138 -12.13 -8.83 2.34
N LEU A 139 -11.29 -9.10 3.38
CA LEU A 139 -11.41 -10.33 4.16
C LEU A 139 -12.57 -10.28 5.17
N GLY A 140 -12.93 -9.09 5.62
CA GLY A 140 -14.12 -8.88 6.47
C GLY A 140 -15.44 -9.08 5.71
N ASN A 141 -15.45 -8.88 4.40
CA ASN A 141 -16.60 -9.14 3.53
C ASN A 141 -16.71 -10.60 3.09
N ASN A 142 -15.61 -11.38 3.11
CA ASN A 142 -15.60 -12.78 2.65
C ASN A 142 -16.21 -13.79 3.66
N SER A 143 -16.70 -13.34 4.81
CA SER A 143 -17.38 -14.26 5.77
C SER A 143 -18.89 -14.39 5.54
N ARG A 144 -19.43 -13.72 4.53
CA ARG A 144 -20.84 -13.88 4.11
C ARG A 144 -20.94 -13.92 2.60
N SER A 145 -21.22 -15.11 2.14
CA SER A 145 -21.83 -15.51 0.84
C SER A 145 -20.93 -16.06 -0.25
N ASN A 146 -21.36 -17.25 -0.62
CA ASN A 146 -21.14 -17.92 -1.90
C ASN A 146 -21.72 -17.08 -3.06
N ASN A 147 -20.98 -17.06 -4.15
CA ASN A 147 -21.44 -16.76 -5.53
C ASN A 147 -22.11 -15.41 -5.76
N SER A 148 -21.36 -14.46 -6.31
CA SER A 148 -21.74 -13.68 -7.50
C SER A 148 -20.79 -12.48 -7.69
N THR A 149 -20.66 -11.96 -8.86
CA THR A 149 -19.96 -10.77 -9.35
C THR A 149 -20.33 -9.44 -8.62
N GLU A 150 -20.96 -9.49 -7.46
CA GLU A 150 -21.55 -8.36 -6.74
C GLU A 150 -20.60 -7.62 -5.80
N ASP A 151 -19.36 -8.10 -5.55
CA ASP A 151 -18.48 -7.57 -4.49
C ASP A 151 -17.38 -6.58 -4.94
N ILE A 152 -17.39 -6.14 -6.21
CA ILE A 152 -16.37 -5.20 -6.73
C ILE A 152 -16.69 -3.75 -6.34
N LEU A 153 -17.97 -3.40 -6.26
CA LEU A 153 -18.45 -2.05 -5.96
C LEU A 153 -18.98 -1.97 -4.53
N SER A 154 -18.79 -0.81 -3.89
CA SER A 154 -19.48 -0.55 -2.61
C SER A 154 -20.97 -0.32 -2.85
N PRO A 155 -21.86 -0.49 -1.83
CA PRO A 155 -23.30 -0.25 -1.98
C PRO A 155 -23.61 1.13 -2.57
N ARG A 156 -22.84 2.16 -2.21
CA ARG A 156 -23.00 3.50 -2.72
C ARG A 156 -22.55 3.67 -4.16
N GLU A 157 -21.55 2.93 -4.59
CA GLU A 157 -21.10 2.87 -5.99
C GLU A 157 -22.10 2.10 -6.85
N GLU A 158 -22.72 1.06 -6.31
CA GLU A 158 -23.82 0.33 -6.96
C GLU A 158 -25.04 1.23 -7.17
N ASP A 159 -25.47 2.01 -6.15
CA ASP A 159 -26.54 2.97 -6.29
C ASP A 159 -26.27 3.98 -7.42
N VAL A 160 -25.04 4.53 -7.45
CA VAL A 160 -24.63 5.46 -8.52
C VAL A 160 -24.63 4.79 -9.87
N LEU A 161 -24.14 3.55 -9.97
CA LEU A 161 -24.08 2.79 -11.22
C LEU A 161 -25.48 2.40 -11.72
N ALA A 162 -26.41 2.00 -10.83
CA ALA A 162 -27.79 1.70 -11.15
C ALA A 162 -28.51 2.93 -11.74
N LEU A 163 -28.39 4.09 -11.08
CA LEU A 163 -28.99 5.33 -11.55
C LEU A 163 -28.39 5.82 -12.88
N LEU A 164 -27.09 5.53 -13.12
CA LEU A 164 -26.47 5.75 -14.44
C LEU A 164 -27.07 4.86 -15.52
N ALA A 165 -27.36 3.59 -15.19
CA ALA A 165 -28.00 2.66 -16.13
C ALA A 165 -29.45 3.06 -16.45
N GLU A 166 -30.14 3.72 -15.53
CA GLU A 166 -31.46 4.34 -15.73
C GLU A 166 -31.39 5.62 -16.60
N GLY A 167 -30.19 6.06 -17.00
CA GLY A 167 -29.97 7.21 -17.85
C GLY A 167 -29.85 8.55 -17.13
N MET A 168 -29.75 8.56 -15.79
CA MET A 168 -29.66 9.79 -15.02
C MET A 168 -28.31 10.47 -15.16
N GLY A 169 -28.33 11.80 -15.25
CA GLY A 169 -27.15 12.64 -15.25
C GLY A 169 -26.63 12.92 -13.82
N ASN A 170 -25.39 13.42 -13.70
CA ASN A 170 -24.74 13.66 -12.40
C ASN A 170 -25.60 14.54 -11.44
N LYS A 171 -26.31 15.53 -11.96
CA LYS A 171 -27.18 16.42 -11.14
C LYS A 171 -28.41 15.70 -10.62
N GLU A 172 -28.97 14.79 -11.38
CA GLU A 172 -30.15 14.00 -11.02
C GLU A 172 -29.75 12.96 -9.98
N ILE A 173 -28.65 12.24 -10.19
CA ILE A 173 -28.08 11.29 -9.24
C ILE A 173 -27.74 11.98 -7.91
N ALA A 174 -27.14 13.17 -7.96
CA ALA A 174 -26.80 13.94 -6.78
C ALA A 174 -28.04 14.28 -5.94
N ARG A 175 -29.14 14.68 -6.59
CA ARG A 175 -30.41 14.97 -5.95
C ARG A 175 -31.06 13.71 -5.39
N GLU A 176 -31.07 12.62 -6.15
CA GLU A 176 -31.71 11.36 -5.77
C GLU A 176 -31.01 10.70 -4.57
N LEU A 177 -29.69 10.84 -4.49
CA LEU A 177 -28.88 10.25 -3.43
C LEU A 177 -28.56 11.19 -2.27
N ASP A 178 -29.08 12.44 -2.31
CA ASP A 178 -28.80 13.51 -1.34
C ASP A 178 -27.30 13.76 -1.09
N ILE A 179 -26.53 13.88 -2.18
CA ILE A 179 -25.09 14.14 -2.16
C ILE A 179 -24.72 15.26 -3.15
N SER A 180 -23.48 15.76 -3.06
CA SER A 180 -23.01 16.78 -4.02
C SER A 180 -22.73 16.16 -5.40
N VAL A 181 -22.86 16.97 -6.46
CA VAL A 181 -22.47 16.57 -7.83
C VAL A 181 -21.01 16.12 -7.87
N ARG A 182 -20.13 16.80 -7.13
CA ARG A 182 -18.72 16.45 -7.00
C ARG A 182 -18.53 15.07 -6.37
N THR A 183 -19.36 14.69 -5.43
CA THR A 183 -19.35 13.36 -4.82
C THR A 183 -19.77 12.28 -5.82
N VAL A 184 -20.78 12.56 -6.66
CA VAL A 184 -21.18 11.63 -7.75
C VAL A 184 -20.03 11.44 -8.74
N GLU A 185 -19.34 12.51 -9.13
CA GLU A 185 -18.18 12.44 -10.02
C GLU A 185 -17.03 11.61 -9.42
N ALA A 186 -16.77 11.76 -8.13
CA ALA A 186 -15.79 10.96 -7.42
C ALA A 186 -16.17 9.46 -7.40
N HIS A 187 -17.42 9.11 -7.13
CA HIS A 187 -17.89 7.73 -7.22
C HIS A 187 -17.76 7.17 -8.63
N ARG A 188 -18.15 7.91 -9.66
CA ARG A 188 -18.00 7.48 -11.07
C ARG A 188 -16.55 7.23 -11.45
N LEU A 189 -15.61 8.06 -10.97
CA LEU A 189 -14.18 7.84 -11.20
C LEU A 189 -13.71 6.53 -10.55
N LYS A 190 -14.08 6.29 -9.29
CA LYS A 190 -13.77 5.06 -8.57
C LYS A 190 -14.36 3.82 -9.25
N ILE A 191 -15.62 3.88 -9.70
CA ILE A 191 -16.28 2.80 -10.43
C ILE A 191 -15.50 2.47 -11.71
N LYS A 192 -15.12 3.49 -12.49
CA LYS A 192 -14.29 3.32 -13.71
C LYS A 192 -12.98 2.61 -13.40
N GLN A 193 -12.28 3.03 -12.34
CA GLN A 193 -11.02 2.42 -11.92
C GLN A 193 -11.20 0.95 -11.50
N LYS A 194 -12.21 0.67 -10.68
CA LYS A 194 -12.49 -0.67 -10.16
C LYS A 194 -12.90 -1.66 -11.26
N LEU A 195 -13.68 -1.19 -12.23
CA LEU A 195 -14.17 -2.03 -13.33
C LEU A 195 -13.22 -2.05 -14.57
N GLY A 196 -12.16 -1.25 -14.57
CA GLY A 196 -11.28 -1.11 -15.73
C GLY A 196 -11.94 -0.46 -16.95
N ILE A 197 -13.00 0.35 -16.75
CA ILE A 197 -13.81 0.94 -17.81
C ILE A 197 -13.50 2.43 -17.95
N SER A 198 -13.08 2.87 -19.13
CA SER A 198 -12.63 4.25 -19.35
C SER A 198 -13.75 5.26 -19.62
N ASN A 199 -14.93 4.81 -20.09
CA ASN A 199 -16.00 5.71 -20.53
C ASN A 199 -17.36 5.39 -19.90
N SER A 200 -18.30 6.36 -19.95
CA SER A 200 -19.61 6.24 -19.33
C SER A 200 -20.52 5.24 -20.03
N ALA A 201 -20.42 5.12 -21.36
CA ALA A 201 -21.20 4.13 -22.12
C ALA A 201 -20.84 2.69 -21.72
N GLY A 202 -19.55 2.44 -21.45
CA GLY A 202 -19.08 1.16 -20.92
C GLY A 202 -19.63 0.86 -19.52
N LEU A 203 -19.75 1.87 -18.64
CA LEU A 203 -20.38 1.69 -17.32
C LEU A 203 -21.84 1.30 -17.42
N ILE A 204 -22.61 1.98 -18.29
CA ILE A 204 -24.02 1.68 -18.51
C ILE A 204 -24.17 0.25 -19.07
N ARG A 205 -23.35 -0.11 -20.04
CA ARG A 205 -23.36 -1.46 -20.62
C ARG A 205 -23.04 -2.52 -19.56
N TYR A 206 -22.01 -2.29 -18.76
CA TYR A 206 -21.65 -3.18 -17.65
C TYR A 206 -22.82 -3.37 -16.67
N ALA A 207 -23.49 -2.29 -16.29
CA ALA A 207 -24.63 -2.34 -15.37
C ALA A 207 -25.79 -3.18 -15.95
N LEU A 208 -26.10 -3.01 -17.23
CA LEU A 208 -27.14 -3.77 -17.92
C LEU A 208 -26.78 -5.26 -18.06
N ASP A 209 -25.54 -5.56 -18.46
CA ASP A 209 -25.06 -6.93 -18.65
C ASP A 209 -24.98 -7.72 -17.33
N ASN A 210 -24.76 -7.05 -16.20
CA ASN A 210 -24.65 -7.66 -14.87
C ASN A 210 -25.91 -7.48 -14.00
N GLY A 211 -26.99 -6.91 -14.53
CA GLY A 211 -28.26 -6.77 -13.81
C GLY A 211 -28.18 -5.87 -12.57
N VAL A 212 -27.31 -4.85 -12.59
CA VAL A 212 -27.20 -3.90 -11.48
C VAL A 212 -28.46 -3.06 -11.43
N VAL A 213 -29.29 -3.33 -10.43
CA VAL A 213 -30.55 -2.60 -10.16
C VAL A 213 -30.49 -1.97 -8.76
N ARG A 214 -31.19 -0.85 -8.60
CA ARG A 214 -31.31 -0.19 -7.29
C ARG A 214 -32.00 -1.13 -6.29
N ARG A 215 -31.41 -1.30 -5.12
CA ARG A 215 -32.03 -1.98 -3.98
C ARG A 215 -32.94 -1.08 -3.17
#